data_9608efdd38990a5382d10a23c911e5c1
#
_entry.id   9608efdd38990a5382d10a23c911e5c1
#
_cell.length_a   1.000
_cell.length_b   1.000
_cell.length_c   1.000
_cell.angle_alpha   90.00
_cell.angle_beta   90.00
_cell.angle_gamma   90.00
#
_symmetry.space_group_name_H-M   'P 1'
#
loop_
_entity.id
_entity.type
_entity.pdbx_description
1 polymer ?
#
loop_
_entity_poly.entity_id
_entity_poly.type
_entity_poly.pdbx_seq_one_letter_code
_entity_poly.pdbx_strand_id
1 'polypeptide(L)'
;MNKFIITGRLTRNPELRYTSNNVAITELNLAINNRKDDTTFLMIKLFNKNAETCNEYLKKGDLIGVEGNIRNNNYEDETGKLHYRTDFIGNKVEFLSTKKKNETKEEKQDRNNIFEEFGKSIEIEEDDLPFN
;
A
#
# COMPACT_ATOMS: atom_id res chain seq x y z
N MET A 1 -1.31 8.19 -20.12
CA MET A 1 -1.43 7.14 -19.08
C MET A 1 -0.60 7.53 -17.87
N ASN A 2 -1.17 7.48 -16.70
CA ASN A 2 -0.46 7.81 -15.45
C ASN A 2 -0.70 6.66 -14.47
N LYS A 3 0.26 5.75 -14.38
CA LYS A 3 0.12 4.55 -13.57
C LYS A 3 1.46 4.08 -13.03
N PHE A 4 1.46 3.60 -11.79
CA PHE A 4 2.57 2.82 -11.26
C PHE A 4 2.05 1.47 -10.77
N ILE A 5 2.90 0.47 -10.82
CA ILE A 5 2.63 -0.86 -10.28
C ILE A 5 3.89 -1.27 -9.52
N ILE A 6 3.76 -1.49 -8.24
CA ILE A 6 4.90 -1.73 -7.35
C ILE A 6 4.58 -2.88 -6.42
N THR A 7 5.56 -3.76 -6.24
CA THR A 7 5.52 -4.83 -5.23
C THR A 7 6.61 -4.58 -4.22
N GLY A 8 6.27 -4.64 -2.95
CA GLY A 8 7.24 -4.43 -1.87
C GLY A 8 6.73 -4.89 -0.53
N ARG A 9 7.61 -4.84 0.46
CA ARG A 9 7.29 -5.20 1.85
C ARG A 9 7.16 -3.96 2.69
N LEU A 10 6.17 -3.97 3.58
CA LEU A 10 5.99 -2.88 4.54
C LEU A 10 7.17 -2.85 5.52
N THR A 11 7.78 -1.67 5.66
CA THR A 11 8.90 -1.47 6.58
C THR A 11 8.44 -1.14 7.99
N ARG A 12 7.18 -0.75 8.13
CA ARG A 12 6.55 -0.46 9.42
C ARG A 12 5.04 -0.67 9.33
N ASN A 13 4.38 -0.71 10.47
CA ASN A 13 2.93 -0.81 10.50
C ASN A 13 2.31 0.46 9.89
N PRO A 14 1.25 0.33 9.09
CA PRO A 14 0.54 1.51 8.57
C PRO A 14 -0.05 2.35 9.71
N GLU A 15 -0.09 3.64 9.51
CA GLU A 15 -0.73 4.57 10.44
C GLU A 15 -1.90 5.26 9.75
N LEU A 16 -3.07 5.14 10.35
CA LEU A 16 -4.27 5.79 9.86
C LEU A 16 -4.40 7.17 10.51
N ARG A 17 -4.68 8.18 9.70
CA ARG A 17 -5.00 9.51 10.19
C ARG A 17 -6.17 10.08 9.38
N TYR A 18 -6.78 11.09 9.92
CA TYR A 18 -7.88 11.80 9.25
C TYR A 18 -7.50 13.25 9.04
N THR A 19 -7.84 13.78 7.86
CA THR A 19 -7.66 15.20 7.57
C THR A 19 -8.70 16.02 8.31
N SER A 20 -8.55 17.35 8.27
CA SER A 20 -9.55 18.28 8.82
C SER A 20 -10.93 18.10 8.19
N ASN A 21 -11.00 17.57 6.96
CA ASN A 21 -12.24 17.27 6.26
C ASN A 21 -12.72 15.82 6.47
N ASN A 22 -12.15 15.11 7.47
CA ASN A 22 -12.49 13.73 7.78
C ASN A 22 -12.17 12.73 6.66
N VAL A 23 -11.18 13.01 5.84
CA VAL A 23 -10.70 12.07 4.83
C VAL A 23 -9.66 11.15 5.46
N ALA A 24 -9.89 9.85 5.40
CA ALA A 24 -8.95 8.85 5.91
C ALA A 24 -7.72 8.79 5.01
N ILE A 25 -6.53 8.83 5.60
CA ILE A 25 -5.25 8.69 4.90
C ILE A 25 -4.39 7.67 5.63
N THR A 26 -3.82 6.73 4.88
CA THR A 26 -2.82 5.80 5.37
C THR A 26 -1.58 5.89 4.50
N GLU A 27 -0.42 6.00 5.13
CA GLU A 27 0.87 5.99 4.42
C GLU A 27 1.49 4.60 4.55
N LEU A 28 1.83 4.02 3.39
CA LEU A 28 2.51 2.74 3.32
C LEU A 28 3.96 2.97 2.94
N ASN A 29 4.87 2.55 3.81
CA ASN A 29 6.30 2.62 3.53
C ASN A 29 6.78 1.26 3.06
N LEU A 30 7.15 1.18 1.79
CA LEU A 30 7.53 -0.06 1.14
C LEU A 30 9.02 -0.12 0.88
N ALA A 31 9.58 -1.30 1.09
CA ALA A 31 10.93 -1.64 0.64
C ALA A 31 10.79 -2.48 -0.63
N ILE A 32 11.36 -2.00 -1.70
CA ILE A 32 11.32 -2.64 -3.01
C ILE A 32 12.72 -3.18 -3.30
N ASN A 33 12.83 -4.50 -3.45
CA ASN A 33 14.08 -5.12 -3.79
C ASN A 33 14.29 -5.11 -5.30
N ASN A 34 15.29 -4.36 -5.76
CA ASN A 34 15.62 -4.28 -7.17
C ASN A 34 16.61 -5.36 -7.57
N ARG A 35 17.70 -5.44 -6.81
CA ARG A 35 18.78 -6.40 -6.97
C ARG A 35 19.34 -6.75 -5.61
N LYS A 36 20.30 -7.68 -5.59
CA LYS A 36 21.07 -7.96 -4.38
C LYS A 36 21.71 -6.66 -3.89
N ASP A 37 21.49 -6.34 -2.63
CA ASP A 37 22.01 -5.15 -1.95
C ASP A 37 21.51 -3.81 -2.53
N ASP A 38 20.45 -3.82 -3.33
CA ASP A 38 19.84 -2.61 -3.86
C ASP A 38 18.35 -2.57 -3.52
N THR A 39 18.00 -1.78 -2.53
CA THR A 39 16.63 -1.61 -2.06
C THR A 39 16.17 -0.18 -2.24
N THR A 40 15.02 -0.01 -2.84
CA THR A 40 14.36 1.30 -2.95
C THR A 40 13.28 1.40 -1.91
N PHE A 41 13.23 2.53 -1.21
CA PHE A 41 12.18 2.82 -0.24
C PHE A 41 11.22 3.84 -0.82
N LEU A 42 9.94 3.53 -0.73
CA LEU A 42 8.91 4.37 -1.31
C LEU A 42 7.72 4.48 -0.36
N MET A 43 7.17 5.69 -0.26
CA MET A 43 5.95 5.94 0.50
C MET A 43 4.78 6.07 -0.46
N ILE A 44 3.72 5.31 -0.21
CA ILE A 44 2.49 5.35 -0.99
C ILE A 44 1.36 5.79 -0.09
N LYS A 45 0.54 6.72 -0.57
CA LYS A 45 -0.62 7.23 0.16
C LYS A 45 -1.88 6.51 -0.29
N LEU A 46 -2.69 6.12 0.67
CA LEU A 46 -4.02 5.57 0.43
C LEU A 46 -5.05 6.49 1.04
N PHE A 47 -6.21 6.57 0.40
CA PHE A 47 -7.31 7.44 0.84
C PHE A 47 -8.60 6.65 1.02
N ASN A 48 -9.48 7.19 1.87
CA ASN A 48 -10.84 6.70 2.07
C ASN A 48 -10.88 5.25 2.54
N LYS A 49 -11.73 4.42 1.95
CA LYS A 49 -11.90 3.04 2.35
C LYS A 49 -10.63 2.20 2.21
N ASN A 50 -9.83 2.46 1.18
CA ASN A 50 -8.56 1.77 0.99
C ASN A 50 -7.63 2.04 2.18
N ALA A 51 -7.59 3.27 2.66
CA ALA A 51 -6.78 3.64 3.80
C ALA A 51 -7.21 2.90 5.07
N GLU A 52 -8.51 2.86 5.33
CA GLU A 52 -9.05 2.19 6.51
C GLU A 52 -8.82 0.68 6.46
N THR A 53 -9.12 0.06 5.33
CA THR A 53 -8.95 -1.38 5.15
C THR A 53 -7.49 -1.80 5.30
N CYS A 54 -6.59 -1.10 4.63
CA CYS A 54 -5.17 -1.45 4.69
C CYS A 54 -4.56 -1.21 6.06
N ASN A 55 -5.00 -0.17 6.75
CA ASN A 55 -4.54 0.06 8.12
C ASN A 55 -4.96 -1.06 9.06
N GLU A 56 -6.16 -1.59 8.87
CA GLU A 56 -6.69 -2.65 9.73
C GLU A 56 -5.97 -3.98 9.53
N TYR A 57 -5.62 -4.31 8.30
CA TYR A 57 -5.18 -5.65 7.94
C TYR A 57 -3.70 -5.81 7.65
N LEU A 58 -2.99 -4.72 7.35
CA LEU A 58 -1.57 -4.78 7.01
C LEU A 58 -0.68 -4.56 8.21
N LYS A 59 0.44 -5.27 8.21
CA LYS A 59 1.46 -5.20 9.27
C LYS A 59 2.85 -5.10 8.66
N LYS A 60 3.79 -4.63 9.45
CA LYS A 60 5.21 -4.62 9.09
C LYS A 60 5.66 -5.99 8.58
N GLY A 61 6.30 -6.01 7.43
CA GLY A 61 6.82 -7.22 6.81
C GLY A 61 5.91 -7.87 5.80
N ASP A 62 4.65 -7.44 5.69
CA ASP A 62 3.73 -7.98 4.69
C ASP A 62 4.17 -7.59 3.28
N LEU A 63 4.05 -8.55 2.36
CA LEU A 63 4.33 -8.33 0.95
C LEU A 63 3.04 -7.93 0.24
N ILE A 64 3.06 -6.79 -0.41
CA ILE A 64 1.89 -6.27 -1.11
C ILE A 64 2.24 -5.78 -2.49
N GLY A 65 1.25 -5.77 -3.38
CA GLY A 65 1.31 -5.11 -4.66
C GLY A 65 0.40 -3.89 -4.64
N VAL A 66 0.86 -2.78 -5.17
CA VAL A 66 0.07 -1.56 -5.22
C VAL A 66 0.07 -1.03 -6.64
N GLU A 67 -1.12 -0.71 -7.12
CA GLU A 67 -1.34 -0.04 -8.38
C GLU A 67 -1.95 1.33 -8.10
N GLY A 68 -1.45 2.35 -8.77
CA GLY A 68 -1.96 3.69 -8.56
C GLY A 68 -1.47 4.68 -9.57
N ASN A 69 -1.56 5.94 -9.23
CA ASN A 69 -1.14 7.04 -10.09
C ASN A 69 -0.21 8.00 -9.35
N ILE A 70 0.53 8.76 -10.12
CA ILE A 70 1.51 9.71 -9.60
C ILE A 70 0.92 11.12 -9.72
N ARG A 71 1.05 11.92 -8.66
CA ARG A 71 0.53 13.29 -8.64
C ARG A 71 1.59 14.24 -8.10
N ASN A 72 1.62 15.43 -8.66
CA ASN A 72 2.41 16.50 -8.09
C ASN A 72 1.66 17.13 -6.92
N ASN A 73 2.40 17.39 -5.86
CA ASN A 73 1.89 18.07 -4.67
C ASN A 73 2.87 19.17 -4.29
N ASN A 74 2.97 20.17 -5.16
CA ASN A 74 3.86 21.30 -4.94
C ASN A 74 3.29 22.22 -3.89
N TYR A 75 4.14 22.79 -3.05
CA TYR A 75 3.72 23.73 -2.02
C TYR A 75 4.72 24.87 -1.86
N GLU A 76 4.23 26.02 -1.41
CA GLU A 76 5.07 27.14 -1.01
C GLU A 76 5.30 27.09 0.50
N ASP A 77 6.55 27.30 0.91
CA ASP A 77 6.85 27.45 2.33
C ASP A 77 6.59 28.88 2.82
N GLU A 78 6.82 29.12 4.10
CA GLU A 78 6.59 30.45 4.71
C GLU A 78 7.46 31.55 4.11
N THR A 79 8.58 31.20 3.48
CA THR A 79 9.49 32.14 2.83
C THR A 79 9.11 32.42 1.38
N GLY A 80 8.05 31.77 0.87
CA GLY A 80 7.62 31.91 -0.51
C GLY A 80 8.38 31.02 -1.49
N LYS A 81 9.23 30.13 -1.00
CA LYS A 81 9.97 29.19 -1.84
C LYS A 81 9.07 28.03 -2.25
N LEU A 82 9.04 27.74 -3.56
CA LEU A 82 8.26 26.64 -4.10
C LEU A 82 9.01 25.33 -3.91
N HIS A 83 8.33 24.35 -3.29
CA HIS A 83 8.84 23.01 -3.12
C HIS A 83 8.09 22.05 -4.03
N TYR A 84 8.85 21.26 -4.79
CA TYR A 84 8.30 20.26 -5.69
C TYR A 84 8.24 18.93 -4.97
N ARG A 85 7.07 18.31 -5.01
CA ARG A 85 6.84 17.03 -4.36
C ARG A 85 6.03 16.13 -5.27
N THR A 86 6.41 14.86 -5.29
CA THR A 86 5.70 13.84 -6.04
C THR A 86 5.08 12.85 -5.07
N ASP A 87 3.78 12.67 -5.16
CA ASP A 87 3.04 11.70 -4.34
C ASP A 87 2.64 10.50 -5.19
N PHE A 88 2.80 9.31 -4.61
CA PHE A 88 2.33 8.05 -5.18
C PHE A 88 1.02 7.69 -4.48
N ILE A 89 -0.07 7.69 -5.24
CA ILE A 89 -1.42 7.45 -4.72
C ILE A 89 -1.84 6.04 -5.09
N GLY A 90 -2.06 5.19 -4.09
CA GLY A 90 -2.52 3.83 -4.33
C GLY A 90 -4.01 3.76 -4.58
N ASN A 91 -4.40 3.15 -5.67
CA ASN A 91 -5.78 2.93 -6.03
C ASN A 91 -6.23 1.51 -5.74
N LYS A 92 -5.32 0.55 -5.85
CA LYS A 92 -5.60 -0.87 -5.64
C LYS A 92 -4.42 -1.50 -4.89
N VAL A 93 -4.74 -2.26 -3.86
CA VAL A 93 -3.73 -2.98 -3.06
C VAL A 93 -4.03 -4.47 -3.11
N GLU A 94 -3.03 -5.26 -3.44
CA GLU A 94 -3.11 -6.72 -3.45
C GLU A 94 -2.25 -7.29 -2.32
N PHE A 95 -2.82 -8.20 -1.54
CA PHE A 95 -2.10 -8.88 -0.49
C PHE A 95 -1.43 -10.11 -1.09
N LEU A 96 -0.10 -10.06 -1.27
CA LEU A 96 0.62 -11.13 -1.95
C LEU A 96 1.12 -12.20 -1.00
N SER A 97 1.64 -11.82 0.16
CA SER A 97 1.96 -12.76 1.21
C SER A 97 1.91 -12.07 2.56
N THR A 98 1.52 -12.81 3.56
CA THR A 98 1.50 -12.33 4.91
C THR A 98 2.57 -13.05 5.73
N LYS A 99 3.14 -12.35 6.70
CA LYS A 99 4.16 -12.92 7.56
C LYS A 99 3.49 -13.95 8.47
N LYS A 100 3.81 -15.24 8.28
CA LYS A 100 3.17 -16.34 9.00
C LYS A 100 3.67 -16.56 10.42
N LYS A 101 4.66 -15.81 10.85
CA LYS A 101 5.32 -16.03 12.14
C LYS A 101 4.44 -15.54 13.27
N ASN A 102 4.01 -16.45 14.17
CA ASN A 102 3.20 -16.15 15.36
C ASN A 102 1.74 -15.76 15.08
N GLU A 103 1.16 -16.22 13.99
CA GLU A 103 -0.26 -16.00 13.71
C GLU A 103 -1.13 -16.98 14.49
N THR A 104 -2.19 -16.47 15.10
CA THR A 104 -3.25 -17.29 15.67
C THR A 104 -4.17 -17.80 14.57
N LYS A 105 -4.99 -18.82 14.89
CA LYS A 105 -5.98 -19.32 13.93
C LYS A 105 -6.99 -18.25 13.52
N GLU A 106 -7.30 -17.35 14.44
CA GLU A 106 -8.20 -16.22 14.15
C GLU A 106 -7.60 -15.23 13.16
N GLU A 107 -6.33 -14.90 13.35
CA GLU A 107 -5.63 -14.02 12.43
C GLU A 107 -5.56 -14.60 11.02
N LYS A 108 -5.34 -15.91 10.90
CA LYS A 108 -5.34 -16.60 9.62
C LYS A 108 -6.72 -16.57 8.96
N GLN A 109 -7.76 -16.76 9.76
CA GLN A 109 -9.13 -16.76 9.25
C GLN A 109 -9.54 -15.37 8.78
N ASP A 110 -9.19 -14.34 9.53
CA ASP A 110 -9.44 -12.96 9.13
C ASP A 110 -8.71 -12.59 7.84
N ARG A 111 -7.47 -13.03 7.71
CA ARG A 111 -6.70 -12.83 6.47
C ARG A 111 -7.29 -13.57 5.29
N ASN A 112 -7.77 -14.78 5.48
CA ASN A 112 -8.45 -15.53 4.44
C ASN A 112 -9.76 -14.86 4.02
N ASN A 113 -10.50 -14.32 4.97
CA ASN A 113 -11.72 -13.56 4.69
C ASN A 113 -11.41 -12.30 3.85
N ILE A 114 -10.30 -11.65 4.12
CA ILE A 114 -9.83 -10.51 3.35
C ILE A 114 -9.48 -10.94 1.93
N PHE A 115 -8.77 -12.05 1.78
CA PHE A 115 -8.46 -12.60 0.46
C PHE A 115 -9.72 -12.95 -0.31
N GLU A 116 -10.76 -13.47 0.36
CA GLU A 116 -12.05 -13.71 -0.28
C GLU A 116 -12.72 -12.42 -0.70
N GLU A 117 -12.69 -11.40 0.15
CA GLU A 117 -13.28 -10.10 -0.14
C GLU A 117 -12.56 -9.38 -1.29
N PHE A 118 -11.23 -9.37 -1.27
CA PHE A 118 -10.43 -8.84 -2.36
C PHE A 118 -10.35 -9.81 -3.55
N GLY A 119 -10.46 -11.10 -3.30
CA GLY A 119 -10.39 -12.15 -4.31
C GLY A 119 -11.49 -12.07 -5.33
N LYS A 120 -12.66 -11.58 -4.95
CA LYS A 120 -13.75 -11.36 -5.89
C LYS A 120 -13.43 -10.29 -6.93
N SER A 121 -12.57 -9.34 -6.58
CA SER A 121 -12.11 -8.33 -7.51
C SER A 121 -10.79 -8.72 -8.18
N ILE A 122 -10.06 -9.68 -7.61
CA ILE A 122 -8.76 -10.16 -8.10
C ILE A 122 -8.89 -11.44 -8.91
N GLU A 123 -9.99 -12.16 -8.77
CA GLU A 123 -10.24 -13.46 -9.40
C GLU A 123 -10.01 -13.46 -10.92
N ILE A 124 -10.30 -12.33 -11.56
CA ILE A 124 -10.07 -12.13 -12.99
C ILE A 124 -8.59 -11.96 -13.30
N GLU A 125 -7.81 -11.45 -12.37
CA GLU A 125 -6.38 -11.17 -12.51
C GLU A 125 -5.51 -12.34 -12.07
N GLU A 126 -6.05 -13.27 -11.33
CA GLU A 126 -5.33 -14.42 -10.81
C GLU A 126 -4.73 -15.28 -11.91
N ASP A 127 -5.43 -15.43 -13.02
CA ASP A 127 -4.98 -16.15 -14.20
C ASP A 127 -3.85 -15.40 -14.93
N ASP A 128 -3.77 -14.10 -14.74
CA ASP A 128 -2.78 -13.24 -15.39
C ASP A 128 -1.55 -12.96 -14.50
N LEU A 129 -1.55 -13.45 -13.27
CA LEU A 129 -0.45 -13.21 -12.34
C LEU A 129 0.78 -14.06 -12.70
N PRO A 130 1.96 -13.42 -12.92
CA PRO A 130 3.14 -14.15 -13.39
C PRO A 130 3.84 -15.00 -12.34
N PHE A 131 3.39 -14.96 -11.10
CA PHE A 131 3.99 -15.71 -9.99
C PHE A 131 3.07 -16.79 -9.43
N ASN A 132 2.23 -17.28 -10.24
CA ASN A 132 1.42 -18.46 -9.93
C ASN A 132 2.24 -19.75 -10.11
#